data_719da57acd72f23427569d476762df49
#
_entry.id   719da57acd72f23427569d476762df49
#
_cell.length_a   1.000
_cell.length_b   1.000
_cell.length_c   1.000
_cell.angle_alpha   90.00
_cell.angle_beta   90.00
_cell.angle_gamma   90.00
#
_symmetry.space_group_name_H-M   'P 1'
#
loop_
_entity.id
_entity.type
_entity.pdbx_description
1 polymer ?
#
loop_
_entity_poly.entity_id
_entity_poly.type
_entity_poly.pdbx_seq_one_letter_code
_entity_poly.pdbx_strand_id
1 'polypeptide(L)'
;MANDSPLLESLTEQLAPHFQGSSQWPLQVVLYVPRLGRIKASIRREPGVWSVELDAECDRTTNWLCGMRQRCQERIANTLGQPVDLTLVHMASA
;
A
#
# COMPACT_ATOMS: atom_id res chain seq x y z
N MET A 1 -6.70 18.25 14.39
CA MET A 1 -5.84 17.88 13.27
C MET A 1 -5.88 16.38 13.08
N ALA A 2 -6.28 15.97 11.92
CA ALA A 2 -6.33 14.55 11.63
C ALA A 2 -4.92 13.99 11.66
N ASN A 3 -4.74 12.92 12.38
CA ASN A 3 -3.43 12.33 12.52
C ASN A 3 -3.41 11.00 11.77
N ASP A 4 -3.03 11.07 10.51
CA ASP A 4 -3.00 9.90 9.65
C ASP A 4 -1.69 9.14 9.73
N SER A 5 -0.68 9.70 10.41
CA SER A 5 0.62 9.07 10.46
C SER A 5 0.60 7.67 11.06
N PRO A 6 -0.13 7.43 12.16
CA PRO A 6 -0.16 6.07 12.71
C PRO A 6 -0.74 5.05 11.73
N LEU A 7 -1.73 5.46 10.94
CA LEU A 7 -2.32 4.54 9.97
C LEU A 7 -1.35 4.25 8.84
N LEU A 8 -0.66 5.27 8.35
CA LEU A 8 0.35 5.08 7.32
C LEU A 8 1.50 4.22 7.82
N GLU A 9 1.91 4.42 9.06
CA GLU A 9 2.97 3.62 9.64
C GLU A 9 2.56 2.17 9.77
N SER A 10 1.33 1.94 10.23
CA SER A 10 0.83 0.59 10.38
C SER A 10 0.78 -0.12 9.02
N LEU A 11 0.30 0.57 8.02
CA LEU A 11 0.23 0.02 6.66
C LEU A 11 1.63 -0.30 6.15
N THR A 12 2.56 0.63 6.31
CA THR A 12 3.92 0.46 5.85
C THR A 12 4.62 -0.67 6.58
N GLU A 13 4.43 -0.75 7.90
CA GLU A 13 5.07 -1.79 8.69
C GLU A 13 4.57 -3.17 8.34
N GLN A 14 3.29 -3.29 8.02
CA GLN A 14 2.75 -4.58 7.62
C GLN A 14 3.21 -4.96 6.23
N LEU A 15 3.41 -3.98 5.37
CA LEU A 15 3.76 -4.22 3.98
C LEU A 15 5.25 -4.47 3.79
N ALA A 16 6.09 -3.74 4.51
CA ALA A 16 7.53 -3.75 4.30
C ALA A 16 8.17 -5.13 4.33
N PRO A 17 7.85 -6.02 5.29
CA PRO A 17 8.50 -7.33 5.32
C PRO A 17 8.27 -8.15 4.06
N HIS A 18 7.17 -7.92 3.36
CA HIS A 18 6.85 -8.70 2.18
C HIS A 18 7.76 -8.37 1.00
N PHE A 19 8.38 -7.22 1.00
CA PHE A 19 9.31 -6.85 -0.06
C PHE A 19 10.61 -7.63 0.02
N GLN A 20 10.95 -8.09 1.22
CA GLN A 20 12.22 -8.77 1.44
C GLN A 20 12.07 -10.27 1.58
N GLY A 21 10.90 -10.73 1.92
CA GLY A 21 10.69 -12.12 2.28
C GLY A 21 10.31 -13.04 1.13
N SER A 22 10.14 -12.51 -0.07
CA SER A 22 9.67 -13.32 -1.19
C SER A 22 10.62 -13.21 -2.37
N SER A 23 10.77 -14.32 -3.08
CA SER A 23 11.52 -14.32 -4.33
C SER A 23 10.61 -14.50 -5.54
N GLN A 24 9.32 -14.59 -5.32
CA GLN A 24 8.36 -14.78 -6.41
C GLN A 24 7.47 -13.57 -6.52
N TRP A 25 7.35 -13.05 -7.73
CA TRP A 25 6.53 -11.88 -8.03
C TRP A 25 5.63 -12.19 -9.19
N PRO A 26 4.41 -11.63 -9.25
CA PRO A 26 3.82 -10.73 -8.26
C PRO A 26 3.44 -11.45 -6.97
N LEU A 27 3.47 -10.71 -5.87
CA LEU A 27 3.11 -11.23 -4.57
C LEU A 27 1.84 -10.54 -4.12
N GLN A 28 0.86 -11.31 -3.68
CA GLN A 28 -0.38 -10.76 -3.16
C GLN A 28 -0.49 -11.06 -1.68
N VAL A 29 -0.78 -10.04 -0.90
CA VAL A 29 -0.94 -10.18 0.54
C VAL A 29 -2.18 -9.42 0.97
N VAL A 30 -2.71 -9.81 2.13
CA VAL A 30 -3.86 -9.13 2.70
C VAL A 30 -3.42 -8.49 4.00
N LEU A 31 -3.66 -7.20 4.12
CA LEU A 31 -3.30 -6.43 5.30
C LEU A 31 -4.55 -6.09 6.09
N TYR A 32 -4.40 -6.05 7.40
CA TYR A 32 -5.48 -5.60 8.28
C TYR A 32 -4.97 -4.40 9.04
N VAL A 33 -5.53 -3.25 8.75
CA VAL A 33 -5.12 -2.01 9.39
C VAL A 33 -6.28 -1.50 10.23
N PRO A 34 -6.04 -1.21 11.51
CA PRO A 34 -7.12 -0.69 12.35
C PRO A 34 -7.79 0.50 11.68
N ARG A 35 -9.10 0.52 11.73
CA ARG A 35 -9.96 1.57 11.16
C ARG A 35 -10.03 1.56 9.65
N LEU A 36 -9.05 0.99 8.97
CA LEU A 36 -9.07 0.92 7.51
C LEU A 36 -9.60 -0.41 7.02
N GLY A 37 -9.53 -1.43 7.86
CA GLY A 37 -10.05 -2.74 7.50
C GLY A 37 -9.08 -3.52 6.63
N ARG A 38 -9.64 -4.35 5.78
CA ARG A 38 -8.86 -5.23 4.94
C ARG A 38 -8.39 -4.51 3.68
N ILE A 39 -7.12 -4.63 3.40
CA ILE A 39 -6.53 -4.05 2.19
C ILE A 39 -5.73 -5.15 1.51
N LYS A 40 -6.06 -5.42 0.26
CA LYS A 40 -5.31 -6.37 -0.53
C LYS A 40 -4.18 -5.64 -1.24
N ALA A 41 -2.97 -6.13 -1.10
CA ALA A 41 -1.81 -5.50 -1.73
C ALA A 41 -1.19 -6.47 -2.74
N SER A 42 -0.96 -5.98 -3.94
CA SER A 42 -0.25 -6.72 -4.96
C SER A 42 1.08 -6.03 -5.20
N ILE A 43 2.17 -6.77 -5.06
CA ILE A 43 3.51 -6.23 -5.17
C ILE A 43 4.18 -6.85 -6.39
N ARG A 44 4.72 -6.00 -7.24
CA ARG A 44 5.48 -6.44 -8.40
C ARG A 44 6.84 -5.79 -8.36
N ARG A 45 7.84 -6.55 -8.74
CA ARG A 45 9.17 -6.02 -8.87
C ARG A 45 9.47 -5.78 -10.33
N GLU A 46 9.71 -4.51 -10.68
CA GLU A 46 10.04 -4.12 -12.04
C GLU A 46 11.43 -3.50 -12.07
N PRO A 47 12.07 -3.44 -13.23
CA PRO A 47 13.42 -2.86 -13.30
C PRO A 47 13.43 -1.44 -12.76
N GLY A 48 14.17 -1.24 -11.68
CA GLY A 48 14.36 0.08 -11.11
C GLY A 48 13.23 0.61 -10.26
N VAL A 49 12.12 -0.13 -10.10
CA VAL A 49 10.99 0.38 -9.33
C VAL A 49 10.16 -0.77 -8.80
N TRP A 50 9.56 -0.54 -7.63
CA TRP A 50 8.58 -1.46 -7.08
C TRP A 50 7.19 -0.95 -7.45
N SER A 51 6.34 -1.83 -7.93
CA SER A 51 4.96 -1.48 -8.24
C SER A 51 4.06 -2.11 -7.21
N VAL A 52 3.23 -1.29 -6.56
CA VAL A 52 2.33 -1.74 -5.50
C VAL A 52 0.92 -1.31 -5.83
N GLU A 53 0.01 -2.26 -5.86
CA GLU A 53 -1.41 -1.96 -6.02
C GLU A 53 -2.12 -2.25 -4.71
N LEU A 54 -2.94 -1.32 -4.27
CA LEU A 54 -3.74 -1.49 -3.06
C LEU A 54 -5.21 -1.52 -3.42
N ASP A 55 -5.90 -2.51 -2.90
CA ASP A 55 -7.33 -2.69 -3.15
C ASP A 55 -8.01 -2.79 -1.79
N ALA A 56 -8.62 -1.71 -1.35
CA ALA A 56 -9.32 -1.68 -0.08
C ALA A 56 -10.72 -2.23 -0.24
N GLU A 57 -11.15 -3.00 0.74
CA GLU A 57 -12.48 -3.59 0.73
C GLU A 57 -13.55 -2.52 0.96
N CYS A 58 -13.22 -1.49 1.71
CA CYS A 58 -14.17 -0.46 2.09
C CYS A 58 -13.96 0.79 1.25
N ASP A 59 -15.07 1.34 0.71
CA ASP A 59 -14.98 2.54 -0.12
C ASP A 59 -14.39 3.73 0.63
N ARG A 60 -14.72 3.84 1.91
CA ARG A 60 -14.18 4.92 2.73
C ARG A 60 -12.65 4.84 2.79
N THR A 61 -12.14 3.63 2.92
CA THR A 61 -10.70 3.42 2.96
C THR A 61 -10.09 3.75 1.60
N THR A 62 -10.74 3.37 0.52
CA THR A 62 -10.27 3.70 -0.82
C THR A 62 -10.16 5.22 -0.98
N ASN A 63 -11.19 5.96 -0.54
CA ASN A 63 -11.16 7.41 -0.63
C ASN A 63 -10.04 8.00 0.19
N TRP A 64 -9.83 7.47 1.39
CA TRP A 64 -8.75 7.93 2.25
C TRP A 64 -7.39 7.69 1.60
N LEU A 65 -7.21 6.51 1.03
CA LEU A 65 -5.95 6.17 0.37
C LEU A 65 -5.72 7.05 -0.86
N CYS A 66 -6.78 7.37 -1.60
CA CYS A 66 -6.65 8.26 -2.74
C CYS A 66 -6.09 9.62 -2.33
N GLY A 67 -6.56 10.14 -1.20
CA GLY A 67 -6.06 11.39 -0.69
C GLY A 67 -4.66 11.32 -0.11
N MET A 68 -4.24 10.13 0.27
CA MET A 68 -2.94 9.93 0.91
C MET A 68 -1.95 9.18 0.02
N ARG A 69 -2.30 8.98 -1.25
CA ARG A 69 -1.51 8.12 -2.13
C ARG A 69 -0.05 8.55 -2.18
N GLN A 70 0.20 9.81 -2.38
CA GLN A 70 1.57 10.28 -2.52
C GLN A 70 2.36 10.11 -1.23
N ARG A 71 1.75 10.43 -0.10
CA ARG A 71 2.42 10.24 1.18
C ARG A 71 2.72 8.77 1.44
N CYS A 72 1.77 7.93 1.13
CA CYS A 72 1.92 6.50 1.30
C CYS A 72 3.06 5.98 0.44
N GLN A 73 3.09 6.42 -0.83
CA GLN A 73 4.14 6.05 -1.75
C GLN A 73 5.51 6.46 -1.24
N GLU A 74 5.60 7.70 -0.79
CA GLU A 74 6.89 8.22 -0.29
C GLU A 74 7.34 7.47 0.96
N ARG A 75 6.41 7.15 1.85
CA ARG A 75 6.78 6.44 3.06
C ARG A 75 7.28 5.03 2.76
N ILE A 76 6.61 4.34 1.86
CA ILE A 76 7.06 3.01 1.47
C ILE A 76 8.41 3.08 0.79
N ALA A 77 8.57 4.05 -0.12
CA ALA A 77 9.83 4.22 -0.82
C ALA A 77 10.98 4.51 0.14
N ASN A 78 10.72 5.37 1.14
CA ASN A 78 11.74 5.69 2.14
C ASN A 78 12.11 4.47 2.96
N THR A 79 11.12 3.67 3.32
CA THR A 79 11.36 2.47 4.11
C THR A 79 12.18 1.46 3.34
N LEU A 80 11.93 1.32 2.04
CA LEU A 80 12.65 0.38 1.20
C LEU A 80 13.98 0.92 0.69
N GLY A 81 14.13 2.23 0.65
CA GLY A 81 15.29 2.85 0.04
C GLY A 81 15.30 2.72 -1.47
N GLN A 82 14.14 2.54 -2.09
CA GLN A 82 14.02 2.35 -3.53
C GLN A 82 12.73 3.02 -4.02
N PRO A 83 12.69 3.41 -5.30
CA PRO A 83 11.49 4.01 -5.86
C PRO A 83 10.30 3.04 -5.82
N VAL A 84 9.15 3.59 -5.53
CA VAL A 84 7.89 2.82 -5.46
C VAL A 84 6.83 3.56 -6.26
N ASP A 85 6.10 2.81 -7.08
CA ASP A 85 4.96 3.32 -7.81
C ASP A 85 3.71 2.73 -7.19
N LEU A 86 2.94 3.55 -6.50
CA LEU A 86 1.76 3.10 -5.79
C LEU A 86 0.51 3.41 -6.59
N THR A 87 -0.27 2.39 -6.86
CA THR A 87 -1.52 2.51 -7.57
C THR A 87 -2.65 2.00 -6.70
N LEU A 88 -3.79 2.67 -6.76
CA LEU A 88 -4.97 2.22 -6.04
C LEU A 88 -5.93 1.59 -7.03
N VAL A 89 -6.34 0.38 -6.71
CA VAL A 89 -7.37 -0.28 -7.51
C VAL A 89 -8.69 0.32 -7.10
N HIS A 90 -9.29 1.06 -8.00
CA HIS A 90 -10.58 1.67 -7.75
C HIS A 90 -11.60 0.91 -8.56
N MET A 91 -12.27 0.00 -7.89
CA MET A 91 -13.38 -0.69 -8.52
C MET A 91 -14.48 0.32 -8.68
N ALA A 92 -14.45 1.00 -9.77
CA ALA A 92 -15.55 1.88 -10.06
C ALA A 92 -16.78 1.00 -10.05
N SER A 93 -17.53 1.12 -9.04
CA SER A 93 -18.82 0.50 -9.03
C SER A 93 -19.62 1.24 -10.08
N ALA A 94 -19.56 0.74 -11.22
CA ALA A 94 -20.34 1.39 -12.26
C ALA A 94 -21.78 1.39 -11.88
#